data_035cd00c0153b3e7811ca024ffecb3fc
#
_entry.id   035cd00c0153b3e7811ca024ffecb3fc
#
_cell.length_a   1.000
_cell.length_b   1.000
_cell.length_c   1.000
_cell.angle_alpha   90.00
_cell.angle_beta   90.00
_cell.angle_gamma   90.00
#
_symmetry.space_group_name_H-M   'P 1'
#
loop_
_entity.id
_entity.type
_entity.pdbx_description
1 polymer ?
#
loop_
_entity_poly.entity_id
_entity_poly.type
_entity_poly.pdbx_seq_one_letter_code
_entity_poly.pdbx_strand_id
1 'polypeptide(L)'
;MLYLQHGMGENETSWANQGKMNFIMDNLIAEGKAKPMIVVMDNGNIEVFKTNSGETPEDARKRFGAEFPAILVNEIIPHIESNFRTLTDRDNRAMAGLSWGGLLTFNTTLNNLDKFAYIGGFSGAGSIDLKQLDTVYGGVFKNRKAFNDKVHVFFLGIGSEEHPERTKNLSDGLQAAGINTIYYESPGTAHEFLTWRRCLKEFAPLLFKTK
;
A
#
# COMPACT_ATOMS: atom_id res chain seq x y z
N MET A 1 -3.65 8.03 10.08
CA MET A 1 -2.94 8.58 8.88
C MET A 1 -2.88 7.54 7.79
N LEU A 2 -3.05 7.94 6.54
CA LEU A 2 -2.84 7.09 5.36
C LEU A 2 -1.62 7.62 4.58
N TYR A 3 -0.59 6.80 4.42
CA TYR A 3 0.51 7.02 3.47
C TYR A 3 0.09 6.42 2.14
N LEU A 4 -0.03 7.25 1.09
CA LEU A 4 -0.64 6.86 -0.20
C LEU A 4 0.38 7.04 -1.33
N GLN A 5 0.98 5.93 -1.76
CA GLN A 5 2.10 5.93 -2.68
C GLN A 5 1.67 5.86 -4.15
N HIS A 6 2.29 6.68 -4.98
CA HIS A 6 2.09 6.72 -6.43
C HIS A 6 2.87 5.61 -7.17
N GLY A 7 2.65 5.47 -8.47
CA GLY A 7 3.32 4.51 -9.34
C GLY A 7 4.64 5.00 -9.92
N MET A 8 5.27 4.13 -10.70
CA MET A 8 6.54 4.47 -11.36
C MET A 8 6.35 5.61 -12.35
N GLY A 9 7.27 6.59 -12.33
CA GLY A 9 7.23 7.75 -13.23
C GLY A 9 6.24 8.85 -12.84
N GLU A 10 5.54 8.67 -11.73
CA GLU A 10 4.62 9.66 -11.15
C GLU A 10 5.30 10.45 -10.02
N ASN A 11 4.55 11.28 -9.30
CA ASN A 11 5.06 12.09 -8.19
C ASN A 11 3.98 12.31 -7.11
N GLU A 12 4.31 13.08 -6.06
CA GLU A 12 3.43 13.38 -4.92
C GLU A 12 2.10 14.04 -5.29
N THR A 13 1.97 14.62 -6.48
CA THR A 13 0.72 15.25 -6.93
C THR A 13 -0.22 14.31 -7.69
N SER A 14 0.25 13.15 -8.09
CA SER A 14 -0.49 12.24 -9.00
C SER A 14 -1.80 11.75 -8.41
N TRP A 15 -1.82 11.39 -7.13
CA TRP A 15 -3.05 10.99 -6.46
C TRP A 15 -4.08 12.12 -6.35
N ALA A 16 -3.65 13.37 -6.19
CA ALA A 16 -4.55 14.51 -6.19
C ALA A 16 -5.04 14.83 -7.61
N ASN A 17 -4.11 14.96 -8.57
CA ASN A 17 -4.41 15.44 -9.92
C ASN A 17 -5.10 14.37 -10.78
N GLN A 18 -4.58 13.15 -10.81
CA GLN A 18 -5.10 12.04 -11.61
C GLN A 18 -5.98 11.12 -10.76
N GLY A 19 -5.55 10.78 -9.55
CA GLY A 19 -6.28 9.90 -8.62
C GLY A 19 -7.55 10.50 -8.05
N LYS A 20 -7.69 11.85 -8.06
CA LYS A 20 -8.84 12.56 -7.47
C LYS A 20 -9.08 12.17 -6.00
N MET A 21 -8.00 11.83 -5.30
CA MET A 21 -8.03 11.34 -3.91
C MET A 21 -8.77 12.30 -2.98
N ASN A 22 -8.53 13.60 -3.12
CA ASN A 22 -9.19 14.64 -2.35
C ASN A 22 -10.72 14.56 -2.48
N PHE A 23 -11.27 14.50 -3.70
CA PHE A 23 -12.72 14.38 -3.91
C PHE A 23 -13.29 13.04 -3.41
N ILE A 24 -12.54 11.93 -3.58
CA ILE A 24 -12.96 10.62 -3.07
C ILE A 24 -13.04 10.66 -1.55
N MET A 25 -12.01 11.20 -0.87
CA MET A 25 -11.98 11.27 0.58
C MET A 25 -13.03 12.23 1.13
N ASP A 26 -13.20 13.42 0.55
CA ASP A 26 -14.21 14.38 0.95
C ASP A 26 -15.62 13.79 0.87
N ASN A 27 -15.95 13.11 -0.23
CA ASN A 27 -17.25 12.45 -0.39
C ASN A 27 -17.46 11.33 0.62
N LEU A 28 -16.48 10.44 0.81
CA LEU A 28 -16.59 9.35 1.77
C LEU A 28 -16.71 9.83 3.22
N ILE A 29 -16.02 10.91 3.57
CA ILE A 29 -16.11 11.54 4.89
C ILE A 29 -17.49 12.20 5.07
N ALA A 30 -17.96 12.96 4.08
CA ALA A 30 -19.27 13.62 4.12
C ALA A 30 -20.42 12.60 4.21
N GLU A 31 -20.27 11.44 3.57
CA GLU A 31 -21.23 10.32 3.65
C GLU A 31 -21.10 9.49 4.94
N GLY A 32 -20.17 9.84 5.84
CA GLY A 32 -19.90 9.07 7.07
C GLY A 32 -19.30 7.66 6.82
N LYS A 33 -18.82 7.39 5.62
CA LYS A 33 -18.26 6.08 5.23
C LYS A 33 -16.79 5.94 5.63
N ALA A 34 -16.02 7.03 5.59
CA ALA A 34 -14.63 7.06 6.03
C ALA A 34 -14.44 8.03 7.19
N LYS A 35 -13.49 7.74 8.08
CA LYS A 35 -13.08 8.66 9.14
C LYS A 35 -12.24 9.81 8.54
N PRO A 36 -12.36 11.05 9.06
CA PRO A 36 -11.41 12.11 8.73
C PRO A 36 -9.97 11.65 9.03
N MET A 37 -9.06 11.83 8.08
CA MET A 37 -7.68 11.42 8.22
C MET A 37 -6.73 12.32 7.43
N ILE A 38 -5.47 12.39 7.86
CA ILE A 38 -4.40 12.97 7.07
C ILE A 38 -3.97 11.92 6.04
N VAL A 39 -3.90 12.33 4.77
CA VAL A 39 -3.29 11.54 3.69
C VAL A 39 -1.95 12.15 3.34
N VAL A 40 -0.90 11.36 3.46
CA VAL A 40 0.47 11.74 3.14
C VAL A 40 0.83 11.15 1.78
N MET A 41 1.23 12.01 0.87
CA MET A 41 1.70 11.64 -0.47
C MET A 41 3.12 12.18 -0.59
N ASP A 42 4.10 11.32 -0.58
CA ASP A 42 5.50 11.70 -0.76
C ASP A 42 5.95 11.50 -2.21
N ASN A 43 7.05 12.15 -2.58
CA ASN A 43 7.69 11.93 -3.86
C ASN A 43 8.60 10.69 -3.78
N GLY A 44 8.00 9.52 -3.88
CA GLY A 44 8.71 8.23 -3.86
C GLY A 44 9.69 8.01 -5.02
N ASN A 45 9.96 9.02 -5.84
CA ASN A 45 10.97 8.97 -6.91
C ASN A 45 12.28 9.63 -6.51
N ILE A 46 12.49 9.96 -5.22
CA ILE A 46 13.70 10.62 -4.78
C ILE A 46 14.92 9.86 -5.30
N GLU A 47 15.54 10.40 -6.34
CA GLU A 47 16.78 9.93 -6.96
C GLU A 47 16.78 8.52 -7.61
N VAL A 48 15.62 7.85 -7.75
CA VAL A 48 15.54 6.52 -8.41
C VAL A 48 16.15 6.52 -9.80
N PHE A 49 16.13 7.66 -10.47
CA PHE A 49 16.70 7.81 -11.80
C PHE A 49 18.14 8.33 -11.81
N LYS A 50 18.73 8.65 -10.67
CA LYS A 50 20.18 8.84 -10.58
C LYS A 50 20.83 7.45 -10.47
N THR A 51 21.10 6.84 -11.61
CA THR A 51 21.93 5.65 -11.64
C THR A 51 23.34 5.99 -11.15
N ASN A 52 23.85 5.21 -10.22
CA ASN A 52 25.27 5.26 -9.89
C ASN A 52 26.09 4.88 -11.15
N SER A 53 27.35 5.30 -11.22
CA SER A 53 28.20 4.97 -12.35
C SER A 53 28.23 3.44 -12.59
N GLY A 54 27.73 3.00 -13.73
CA GLY A 54 27.65 1.57 -14.10
C GLY A 54 26.40 0.82 -13.62
N GLU A 55 25.45 1.49 -12.92
CA GLU A 55 24.21 0.88 -12.46
C GLU A 55 23.17 0.88 -13.59
N THR A 56 22.46 -0.24 -13.77
CA THR A 56 21.32 -0.28 -14.70
C THR A 56 20.06 0.36 -14.07
N PRO A 57 19.09 0.82 -14.89
CA PRO A 57 17.80 1.30 -14.36
C PRO A 57 17.06 0.26 -13.51
N GLU A 58 17.26 -1.02 -13.78
CA GLU A 58 16.68 -2.11 -12.99
C GLU A 58 17.34 -2.22 -11.60
N ASP A 59 18.66 -2.13 -11.54
CA ASP A 59 19.39 -2.16 -10.28
C ASP A 59 19.07 -0.95 -9.43
N ALA A 60 18.95 0.25 -10.02
CA ALA A 60 18.51 1.46 -9.35
C ALA A 60 17.12 1.28 -8.75
N ARG A 61 16.18 0.68 -9.47
CA ARG A 61 14.84 0.36 -8.95
C ARG A 61 14.88 -0.63 -7.78
N LYS A 62 15.68 -1.69 -7.88
CA LYS A 62 15.84 -2.68 -6.80
C LYS A 62 16.42 -2.02 -5.55
N ARG A 63 17.47 -1.22 -5.73
CA ARG A 63 18.09 -0.46 -4.63
C ARG A 63 17.09 0.46 -3.94
N PHE A 64 16.38 1.27 -4.70
CA PHE A 64 15.38 2.17 -4.14
C PHE A 64 14.23 1.43 -3.43
N GLY A 65 13.75 0.34 -4.02
CA GLY A 65 12.73 -0.51 -3.39
C GLY A 65 13.19 -1.09 -2.05
N ALA A 66 14.50 -1.22 -1.83
CA ALA A 66 15.09 -1.64 -0.57
C ALA A 66 15.34 -0.46 0.39
N GLU A 67 15.65 0.73 -0.11
CA GLU A 67 15.96 1.93 0.68
C GLU A 67 14.70 2.69 1.14
N PHE A 68 13.66 2.73 0.30
CA PHE A 68 12.42 3.48 0.56
C PHE A 68 11.77 3.15 1.93
N PRO A 69 11.67 1.87 2.36
CA PRO A 69 11.12 1.56 3.67
C PRO A 69 11.83 2.27 4.83
N ALA A 70 13.16 2.37 4.76
CA ALA A 70 13.94 3.05 5.78
C ALA A 70 13.70 4.57 5.77
N ILE A 71 13.62 5.19 4.59
CA ILE A 71 13.30 6.61 4.43
C ILE A 71 11.90 6.91 4.99
N LEU A 72 10.89 6.13 4.60
CA LEU A 72 9.54 6.34 5.10
C LEU A 72 9.46 6.20 6.63
N VAL A 73 10.05 5.14 7.16
CA VAL A 73 9.94 4.81 8.59
C VAL A 73 10.77 5.73 9.47
N ASN A 74 11.98 6.11 9.03
CA ASN A 74 12.94 6.84 9.89
C ASN A 74 12.94 8.35 9.67
N GLU A 75 12.39 8.83 8.54
CA GLU A 75 12.42 10.25 8.19
C GLU A 75 11.01 10.82 7.98
N ILE A 76 10.22 10.25 7.05
CA ILE A 76 8.92 10.82 6.66
C ILE A 76 7.92 10.69 7.81
N ILE A 77 7.75 9.50 8.41
CA ILE A 77 6.82 9.29 9.54
C ILE A 77 7.15 10.22 10.70
N PRO A 78 8.39 10.27 11.23
CA PRO A 78 8.73 11.21 12.32
C PRO A 78 8.51 12.67 11.95
N HIS A 79 8.82 13.07 10.72
CA HIS A 79 8.57 14.43 10.25
C HIS A 79 7.07 14.79 10.29
N ILE A 80 6.21 13.93 9.78
CA ILE A 80 4.76 14.16 9.81
C ILE A 80 4.25 14.20 11.24
N GLU A 81 4.66 13.27 12.08
CA GLU A 81 4.20 13.17 13.47
C GLU A 81 4.66 14.34 14.35
N SER A 82 5.82 14.93 14.07
CA SER A 82 6.31 16.11 14.78
C SER A 82 5.67 17.43 14.33
N ASN A 83 5.14 17.51 13.12
CA ASN A 83 4.61 18.75 12.56
C ASN A 83 3.08 18.79 12.50
N PHE A 84 2.40 17.66 12.61
CA PHE A 84 0.93 17.58 12.53
C PHE A 84 0.34 16.85 13.73
N ARG A 85 -0.87 17.23 14.12
CA ARG A 85 -1.61 16.55 15.19
C ARG A 85 -2.10 15.19 14.71
N THR A 86 -1.40 14.13 15.06
CA THR A 86 -1.65 12.77 14.61
C THR A 86 -1.78 11.80 15.78
N LEU A 87 -2.47 10.68 15.54
CA LEU A 87 -2.39 9.50 16.39
C LEU A 87 -1.24 8.65 15.87
N THR A 88 -0.23 8.41 16.71
CA THR A 88 1.08 7.86 16.29
C THR A 88 1.20 6.36 16.44
N ASP A 89 0.22 5.72 17.06
CA ASP A 89 0.19 4.26 17.20
C ASP A 89 -0.09 3.56 15.85
N ARG A 90 0.28 2.28 15.79
CA ARG A 90 0.14 1.46 14.58
C ARG A 90 -1.30 1.30 14.10
N ASP A 91 -2.26 1.27 15.03
CA ASP A 91 -3.67 1.07 14.72
C ASP A 91 -4.31 2.32 14.10
N ASN A 92 -3.59 3.43 14.10
CA ASN A 92 -3.93 4.67 13.43
C ASN A 92 -3.03 4.98 12.21
N ARG A 93 -2.27 3.97 11.72
CA ARG A 93 -1.38 4.15 10.56
C ARG A 93 -1.68 3.10 9.49
N ALA A 94 -2.01 3.60 8.29
CA ALA A 94 -2.26 2.83 7.07
C ALA A 94 -1.23 3.19 6.00
N MET A 95 -0.93 2.24 5.13
CA MET A 95 -0.22 2.51 3.89
C MET A 95 -0.89 1.78 2.73
N ALA A 96 -1.01 2.48 1.60
CA ALA A 96 -1.48 1.91 0.35
C ALA A 96 -0.72 2.52 -0.83
N GLY A 97 -0.76 1.83 -1.97
CA GLY A 97 -0.14 2.36 -3.18
C GLY A 97 -0.60 1.66 -4.44
N LEU A 98 -0.43 2.36 -5.55
CA LEU A 98 -0.75 1.85 -6.87
C LEU A 98 0.51 1.33 -7.59
N SER A 99 0.40 0.24 -8.35
CA SER A 99 1.49 -0.26 -9.21
C SER A 99 2.81 -0.42 -8.43
N TRP A 100 3.85 0.32 -8.80
CA TRP A 100 5.12 0.39 -8.05
C TRP A 100 4.93 0.80 -6.59
N GLY A 101 4.03 1.75 -6.32
CA GLY A 101 3.67 2.15 -4.96
C GLY A 101 3.06 1.02 -4.13
N GLY A 102 2.36 0.07 -4.78
CA GLY A 102 1.90 -1.17 -4.14
C GLY A 102 3.05 -2.07 -3.70
N LEU A 103 4.09 -2.22 -4.54
CA LEU A 103 5.32 -2.93 -4.17
C LEU A 103 6.01 -2.27 -2.98
N LEU A 104 6.18 -0.94 -3.02
CA LEU A 104 6.77 -0.17 -1.91
C LEU A 104 5.95 -0.32 -0.63
N THR A 105 4.62 -0.33 -0.75
CA THR A 105 3.71 -0.55 0.38
C THR A 105 3.97 -1.90 1.03
N PHE A 106 4.03 -2.98 0.27
CA PHE A 106 4.28 -4.30 0.85
C PHE A 106 5.69 -4.44 1.42
N ASN A 107 6.70 -3.93 0.72
CA ASN A 107 8.08 -3.94 1.23
C ASN A 107 8.20 -3.16 2.54
N THR A 108 7.51 -2.04 2.66
CA THR A 108 7.53 -1.23 3.88
C THR A 108 6.75 -1.89 5.01
N THR A 109 5.48 -2.20 4.76
CA THR A 109 4.57 -2.60 5.84
C THR A 109 4.82 -4.00 6.36
N LEU A 110 5.09 -4.97 5.46
CA LEU A 110 5.32 -6.36 5.86
C LEU A 110 6.64 -6.56 6.62
N ASN A 111 7.60 -5.66 6.46
CA ASN A 111 8.82 -5.63 7.27
C ASN A 111 8.69 -4.78 8.54
N ASN A 112 7.58 -4.05 8.73
CA ASN A 112 7.37 -3.11 9.84
C ASN A 112 5.94 -3.21 10.40
N LEU A 113 5.46 -4.42 10.73
CA LEU A 113 4.12 -4.63 11.29
C LEU A 113 3.92 -4.03 12.69
N ASP A 114 4.98 -3.59 13.34
CA ASP A 114 4.92 -2.78 14.57
C ASP A 114 4.48 -1.35 14.32
N LYS A 115 4.48 -0.90 13.06
CA LYS A 115 4.15 0.46 12.65
C LYS A 115 2.86 0.60 11.86
N PHE A 116 2.40 -0.45 11.20
CA PHE A 116 1.23 -0.40 10.32
C PHE A 116 0.21 -1.49 10.64
N ALA A 117 -1.08 -1.15 10.60
CA ALA A 117 -2.19 -2.09 10.80
C ALA A 117 -3.08 -2.26 9.57
N TYR A 118 -2.96 -1.39 8.56
CA TYR A 118 -3.78 -1.39 7.35
C TYR A 118 -2.88 -1.31 6.13
N ILE A 119 -3.05 -2.25 5.21
CA ILE A 119 -2.16 -2.46 4.06
C ILE A 119 -3.01 -2.57 2.80
N GLY A 120 -2.73 -1.75 1.78
CA GLY A 120 -3.44 -1.79 0.51
C GLY A 120 -2.51 -1.79 -0.71
N GLY A 121 -2.63 -2.79 -1.58
CA GLY A 121 -1.97 -2.81 -2.88
C GLY A 121 -2.99 -2.71 -4.01
N PHE A 122 -2.84 -1.71 -4.89
CA PHE A 122 -3.70 -1.48 -6.05
C PHE A 122 -2.90 -1.75 -7.32
N SER A 123 -3.20 -2.85 -8.02
CA SER A 123 -2.44 -3.33 -9.19
C SER A 123 -0.93 -3.51 -8.91
N GLY A 124 -0.58 -3.82 -7.68
CA GLY A 124 0.81 -3.88 -7.21
C GLY A 124 0.98 -4.89 -6.07
N ALA A 125 0.39 -6.09 -6.20
CA ALA A 125 0.39 -7.12 -5.14
C ALA A 125 1.77 -7.71 -4.78
N GLY A 126 2.85 -7.15 -5.33
CA GLY A 126 4.21 -7.47 -4.92
C GLY A 126 4.66 -8.89 -5.23
N SER A 127 5.72 -9.28 -4.53
CA SER A 127 6.44 -10.54 -4.75
C SER A 127 6.16 -11.56 -3.64
N ILE A 128 4.91 -11.69 -3.19
CA ILE A 128 4.57 -12.73 -2.21
C ILE A 128 4.55 -14.08 -2.92
N ASP A 129 5.54 -14.91 -2.63
CA ASP A 129 5.58 -16.31 -3.09
C ASP A 129 4.86 -17.20 -2.08
N LEU A 130 3.72 -17.75 -2.50
CA LEU A 130 2.92 -18.66 -1.67
C LEU A 130 3.69 -19.91 -1.23
N LYS A 131 4.70 -20.33 -1.99
CA LYS A 131 5.55 -21.47 -1.63
C LYS A 131 6.57 -21.14 -0.53
N GLN A 132 6.79 -19.87 -0.26
CA GLN A 132 7.78 -19.37 0.70
C GLN A 132 7.16 -18.51 1.81
N LEU A 133 5.86 -18.67 2.10
CA LEU A 133 5.15 -17.85 3.09
C LEU A 133 5.81 -17.84 4.48
N ASP A 134 6.48 -18.92 4.87
CA ASP A 134 7.13 -18.99 6.17
C ASP A 134 8.47 -18.27 6.25
N THR A 135 8.99 -17.78 5.12
CA THR A 135 10.30 -17.12 5.03
C THR A 135 10.25 -15.74 4.39
N VAL A 136 9.27 -15.49 3.51
CA VAL A 136 9.12 -14.19 2.83
C VAL A 136 8.90 -13.07 3.85
N TYR A 137 9.46 -11.89 3.58
CA TYR A 137 9.43 -10.73 4.48
C TYR A 137 9.85 -11.09 5.93
N GLY A 138 10.97 -11.85 6.06
CA GLY A 138 11.47 -12.26 7.38
C GLY A 138 10.57 -13.24 8.13
N GLY A 139 9.67 -13.93 7.41
CA GLY A 139 8.76 -14.91 8.00
C GLY A 139 7.53 -14.28 8.67
N VAL A 140 7.13 -13.09 8.21
CA VAL A 140 5.99 -12.34 8.76
C VAL A 140 4.70 -13.14 8.79
N PHE A 141 4.53 -14.06 7.84
CA PHE A 141 3.35 -14.92 7.76
C PHE A 141 3.49 -16.25 8.50
N LYS A 142 4.66 -16.58 9.08
CA LYS A 142 4.89 -17.87 9.76
C LYS A 142 3.87 -18.14 10.88
N ASN A 143 3.51 -17.12 11.64
CA ASN A 143 2.41 -17.20 12.61
C ASN A 143 1.19 -16.44 12.07
N ARG A 144 0.29 -17.17 11.37
CA ARG A 144 -0.91 -16.61 10.70
C ARG A 144 -1.82 -15.86 11.67
N LYS A 145 -2.03 -16.44 12.87
CA LYS A 145 -2.84 -15.79 13.90
C LYS A 145 -2.23 -14.46 14.32
N ALA A 146 -0.95 -14.43 14.63
CA ALA A 146 -0.27 -13.20 15.04
C ALA A 146 -0.28 -12.14 13.91
N PHE A 147 -0.20 -12.55 12.63
CA PHE A 147 -0.35 -11.65 11.50
C PHE A 147 -1.77 -11.06 11.46
N ASN A 148 -2.80 -11.89 11.51
CA ASN A 148 -4.20 -11.46 11.47
C ASN A 148 -4.60 -10.61 12.69
N ASP A 149 -4.02 -10.85 13.86
CA ASP A 149 -4.23 -10.02 15.06
C ASP A 149 -3.61 -8.61 14.88
N LYS A 150 -2.52 -8.51 14.12
CA LYS A 150 -1.82 -7.25 13.85
C LYS A 150 -2.38 -6.51 12.62
N VAL A 151 -2.71 -7.18 11.56
CA VAL A 151 -3.16 -6.56 10.30
C VAL A 151 -4.69 -6.57 10.25
N HIS A 152 -5.28 -5.39 10.41
CA HIS A 152 -6.74 -5.23 10.41
C HIS A 152 -7.32 -5.27 9.00
N VAL A 153 -6.57 -4.77 8.01
CA VAL A 153 -6.93 -4.81 6.60
C VAL A 153 -5.71 -5.15 5.76
N PHE A 154 -5.82 -6.21 4.97
CA PHE A 154 -4.87 -6.56 3.93
C PHE A 154 -5.62 -6.61 2.59
N PHE A 155 -5.57 -5.50 1.84
CA PHE A 155 -6.38 -5.27 0.66
C PHE A 155 -5.56 -5.46 -0.62
N LEU A 156 -6.12 -6.22 -1.57
CA LEU A 156 -5.53 -6.55 -2.87
C LEU A 156 -6.51 -6.15 -3.96
N GLY A 157 -6.27 -4.99 -4.59
CA GLY A 157 -7.12 -4.46 -5.66
C GLY A 157 -6.46 -4.57 -7.02
N ILE A 158 -7.28 -4.80 -8.08
CA ILE A 158 -6.80 -4.89 -9.46
C ILE A 158 -7.92 -4.55 -10.44
N GLY A 159 -7.58 -4.14 -11.67
CA GLY A 159 -8.53 -4.03 -12.77
C GLY A 159 -8.85 -5.37 -13.42
N SER A 160 -10.09 -5.56 -13.85
CA SER A 160 -10.50 -6.82 -14.49
C SER A 160 -9.81 -7.09 -15.82
N GLU A 161 -9.20 -6.07 -16.43
CA GLU A 161 -8.47 -6.17 -17.70
C GLU A 161 -6.94 -6.19 -17.54
N GLU A 162 -6.46 -6.40 -16.28
CA GLU A 162 -5.03 -6.45 -15.91
C GLU A 162 -4.51 -7.87 -15.62
N HIS A 163 -5.10 -8.92 -16.14
CA HIS A 163 -4.84 -10.30 -15.71
C HIS A 163 -5.12 -10.50 -14.22
N PRO A 164 -6.37 -10.29 -13.76
CA PRO A 164 -6.78 -10.30 -12.36
C PRO A 164 -6.56 -11.65 -11.67
N GLU A 165 -6.49 -12.75 -12.45
CA GLU A 165 -6.27 -14.10 -11.96
C GLU A 165 -5.02 -14.23 -11.10
N ARG A 166 -3.95 -13.47 -11.39
CA ARG A 166 -2.71 -13.50 -10.60
C ARG A 166 -2.95 -12.97 -9.19
N THR A 167 -3.61 -11.82 -9.08
CA THR A 167 -3.91 -11.19 -7.78
C THR A 167 -4.97 -11.99 -7.03
N LYS A 168 -5.95 -12.51 -7.76
CA LYS A 168 -6.98 -13.38 -7.18
C LYS A 168 -6.38 -14.67 -6.61
N ASN A 169 -5.54 -15.37 -7.37
CA ASN A 169 -4.86 -16.58 -6.91
C ASN A 169 -3.96 -16.32 -5.70
N LEU A 170 -3.31 -15.15 -5.65
CA LEU A 170 -2.55 -14.75 -4.47
C LEU A 170 -3.47 -14.58 -3.26
N SER A 171 -4.58 -13.87 -3.40
CA SER A 171 -5.55 -13.69 -2.31
C SER A 171 -6.12 -15.02 -1.84
N ASP A 172 -6.59 -15.86 -2.78
CA ASP A 172 -7.15 -17.18 -2.47
C ASP A 172 -6.12 -18.09 -1.77
N GLY A 173 -4.86 -18.06 -2.24
CA GLY A 173 -3.77 -18.82 -1.63
C GLY A 173 -3.41 -18.34 -0.22
N LEU A 174 -3.40 -17.04 0.00
CA LEU A 174 -3.20 -16.46 1.34
C LEU A 174 -4.35 -16.84 2.28
N GLN A 175 -5.60 -16.75 1.82
CA GLN A 175 -6.77 -17.16 2.61
C GLN A 175 -6.76 -18.66 2.91
N ALA A 176 -6.41 -19.50 1.95
CA ALA A 176 -6.24 -20.95 2.17
C ALA A 176 -5.12 -21.26 3.17
N ALA A 177 -4.09 -20.42 3.23
CA ALA A 177 -3.04 -20.50 4.26
C ALA A 177 -3.44 -19.90 5.61
N GLY A 178 -4.64 -19.35 5.77
CA GLY A 178 -5.15 -18.77 7.02
C GLY A 178 -4.81 -17.29 7.22
N ILE A 179 -4.43 -16.57 6.16
CA ILE A 179 -4.20 -15.12 6.17
C ILE A 179 -5.47 -14.39 5.69
N ASN A 180 -5.97 -13.45 6.48
CA ASN A 180 -7.14 -12.66 6.11
C ASN A 180 -6.76 -11.63 5.04
N THR A 181 -7.39 -11.73 3.85
CA THR A 181 -7.24 -10.76 2.76
C THR A 181 -8.59 -10.29 2.26
N ILE A 182 -8.62 -9.10 1.67
CA ILE A 182 -9.76 -8.54 0.95
C ILE A 182 -9.34 -8.39 -0.50
N TYR A 183 -9.96 -9.16 -1.39
CA TYR A 183 -9.76 -9.02 -2.82
C TYR A 183 -10.84 -8.11 -3.42
N TYR A 184 -10.41 -7.19 -4.28
CA TYR A 184 -11.31 -6.33 -5.05
C TYR A 184 -10.91 -6.28 -6.51
N GLU A 185 -11.85 -6.55 -7.40
CA GLU A 185 -11.68 -6.44 -8.84
C GLU A 185 -12.51 -5.28 -9.38
N SER A 186 -11.84 -4.30 -10.00
CA SER A 186 -12.50 -3.14 -10.61
C SER A 186 -13.00 -3.52 -12.01
N PRO A 187 -14.32 -3.61 -12.24
CA PRO A 187 -14.85 -4.11 -13.49
C PRO A 187 -14.62 -3.16 -14.66
N GLY A 188 -14.21 -3.71 -15.83
CA GLY A 188 -14.02 -2.97 -17.08
C GLY A 188 -12.91 -1.94 -17.02
N THR A 189 -11.86 -2.19 -16.23
CA THR A 189 -10.72 -1.27 -16.10
C THR A 189 -9.39 -2.02 -16.14
N ALA A 190 -8.37 -1.34 -16.66
CA ALA A 190 -7.01 -1.83 -16.82
C ALA A 190 -6.04 -1.19 -15.80
N HIS A 191 -4.74 -1.19 -16.10
CA HIS A 191 -3.68 -0.57 -15.27
C HIS A 191 -3.72 0.96 -15.39
N GLU A 192 -4.69 1.57 -14.73
CA GLU A 192 -5.03 3.00 -14.90
C GLU A 192 -5.64 3.63 -13.65
N PHE A 193 -5.70 4.97 -13.62
CA PHE A 193 -6.23 5.69 -12.47
C PHE A 193 -7.71 5.38 -12.18
N LEU A 194 -8.53 4.96 -13.15
CA LEU A 194 -9.91 4.57 -12.88
C LEU A 194 -9.96 3.35 -11.94
N THR A 195 -9.11 2.35 -12.19
CA THR A 195 -8.92 1.21 -11.29
C THR A 195 -8.54 1.67 -9.89
N TRP A 196 -7.51 2.50 -9.78
CA TRP A 196 -6.95 2.89 -8.49
C TRP A 196 -7.85 3.83 -7.69
N ARG A 197 -8.61 4.71 -8.36
CA ARG A 197 -9.69 5.49 -7.73
C ARG A 197 -10.74 4.60 -7.09
N ARG A 198 -11.17 3.56 -7.80
CA ARG A 198 -12.14 2.59 -7.27
C ARG A 198 -11.56 1.77 -6.14
N CYS A 199 -10.30 1.32 -6.25
CA CYS A 199 -9.60 0.66 -5.15
C CYS A 199 -9.53 1.55 -3.90
N LEU A 200 -9.15 2.82 -4.04
CA LEU A 200 -9.13 3.77 -2.92
C LEU A 200 -10.52 3.97 -2.31
N LYS A 201 -11.56 4.08 -3.15
CA LYS A 201 -12.95 4.22 -2.70
C LYS A 201 -13.42 3.03 -1.86
N GLU A 202 -13.00 1.81 -2.20
CA GLU A 202 -13.34 0.59 -1.44
C GLU A 202 -12.42 0.41 -0.21
N PHE A 203 -11.15 0.81 -0.30
CA PHE A 203 -10.17 0.66 0.78
C PHE A 203 -10.38 1.67 1.93
N ALA A 204 -10.57 2.96 1.62
CA ALA A 204 -10.63 4.01 2.62
C ALA A 204 -11.75 3.83 3.68
N PRO A 205 -12.94 3.31 3.35
CA PRO A 205 -13.97 2.99 4.33
C PRO A 205 -13.60 1.90 5.33
N LEU A 206 -12.57 1.10 5.06
CA LEU A 206 -12.13 0.02 5.95
C LEU A 206 -11.17 0.52 7.03
N LEU A 207 -10.61 1.73 6.86
CA LEU A 207 -9.55 2.25 7.71
C LEU A 207 -10.08 2.76 9.05
N PHE A 208 -9.30 2.49 10.11
CA PHE A 208 -9.46 3.05 11.45
C PHE A 208 -10.85 2.83 12.06
N LYS A 209 -11.55 1.79 11.66
CA LYS A 209 -12.79 1.39 12.33
C LYS A 209 -12.43 0.82 13.71
N THR A 210 -13.04 1.37 14.74
CA THR A 210 -13.00 0.75 16.07
C THR A 210 -13.61 -0.65 15.97
N LYS A 211 -12.89 -1.65 16.49
CA LYS A 211 -13.45 -2.98 16.72
C LYS A 211 -14.57 -2.91 17.72
#